data_31ad684532dc6dc85483155acb4fc566
#
_entry.id   31ad684532dc6dc85483155acb4fc566
#
_cell.length_a   1.000
_cell.length_b   1.000
_cell.length_c   1.000
_cell.angle_alpha   90.00
_cell.angle_beta   90.00
_cell.angle_gamma   90.00
#
_symmetry.space_group_name_H-M   'P 1'
#
loop_
_entity.id
_entity.type
_entity.pdbx_description
1 polymer ?
#
loop_
_entity_poly.entity_id
_entity_poly.type
_entity_poly.pdbx_seq_one_letter_code
_entity_poly.pdbx_strand_id
1 'polypeptide(L)'
;PNPSPAASDVYKRQLCSNYTNADGTITYTDDSSGASTACNLTPDSMTIILHFIGLCTSEPTIANFRTACSSLFSSSTGESKKITTTSSANLMNDVTITEGNYTHAAILIKNNIGFSVKKKFSPARSGKTGTGEWCWTLDGETTTVGLSFAQRSTWIAECGADEPTTIGTHTANQNAVFSRASG
;
A
#
# COMPACT_ATOMS: atom_id res chain seq x y z
N PRO A 1 -25.69 -34.69 13.07
CA PRO A 1 -25.15 -33.43 13.53
C PRO A 1 -24.86 -32.54 12.33
N ASN A 2 -25.59 -31.46 12.24
CA ASN A 2 -25.42 -30.45 11.20
C ASN A 2 -24.08 -29.77 11.43
N PRO A 3 -23.17 -29.68 10.44
CA PRO A 3 -21.93 -28.92 10.63
C PRO A 3 -22.31 -27.45 10.82
N SER A 4 -21.77 -26.89 11.88
CA SER A 4 -21.90 -25.47 12.24
C SER A 4 -21.46 -24.58 11.05
N PRO A 5 -22.24 -23.55 10.68
CA PRO A 5 -21.87 -22.63 9.61
C PRO A 5 -20.83 -21.58 10.06
N ALA A 6 -19.87 -21.94 10.87
CA ALA A 6 -18.93 -21.00 11.50
C ALA A 6 -17.51 -21.06 10.93
N ALA A 7 -17.33 -21.25 9.63
CA ALA A 7 -15.97 -21.25 9.08
C ALA A 7 -15.82 -20.73 7.66
N SER A 8 -16.75 -19.97 7.09
CA SER A 8 -16.60 -19.53 5.70
C SER A 8 -16.82 -18.04 5.43
N ASP A 9 -16.88 -17.21 6.44
CA ASP A 9 -16.87 -15.77 6.21
C ASP A 9 -15.49 -15.16 6.40
N VAL A 10 -14.54 -15.68 5.64
CA VAL A 10 -13.43 -14.82 5.19
C VAL A 10 -14.09 -13.79 4.28
N TYR A 11 -14.47 -12.66 4.84
CA TYR A 11 -14.99 -11.51 4.11
C TYR A 11 -14.07 -11.25 2.91
N LYS A 12 -14.51 -11.62 1.72
CA LYS A 12 -13.92 -11.14 0.47
C LYS A 12 -14.19 -9.65 0.45
N ARG A 13 -13.26 -8.87 1.01
CA ARG A 13 -13.35 -7.42 0.95
C ARG A 13 -13.37 -7.02 -0.50
N GLN A 14 -14.53 -6.56 -0.94
CA GLN A 14 -14.68 -6.07 -2.29
C GLN A 14 -13.85 -4.79 -2.46
N LEU A 15 -13.35 -4.56 -3.67
CA LEU A 15 -12.71 -3.30 -3.99
C LEU A 15 -13.74 -2.17 -3.97
N CYS A 16 -13.36 -1.01 -3.48
CA CYS A 16 -14.24 0.16 -3.47
C CYS A 16 -14.63 0.60 -4.90
N SER A 17 -13.87 0.21 -5.91
CA SER A 17 -14.25 0.41 -7.32
C SER A 17 -15.62 -0.18 -7.67
N ASN A 18 -16.06 -1.23 -6.99
CA ASN A 18 -17.38 -1.83 -7.21
C ASN A 18 -18.52 -0.96 -6.69
N TYR A 19 -18.23 0.04 -5.90
CA TYR A 19 -19.16 0.98 -5.29
C TYR A 19 -18.91 2.43 -5.75
N THR A 20 -18.09 2.61 -6.78
CA THR A 20 -17.71 3.92 -7.29
C THR A 20 -18.59 4.28 -8.46
N ASN A 21 -19.26 5.42 -8.35
CA ASN A 21 -20.08 5.99 -9.40
C ASN A 21 -19.21 6.56 -10.54
N ALA A 22 -19.84 6.93 -11.66
CA ALA A 22 -19.15 7.49 -12.82
C ALA A 22 -18.39 8.80 -12.51
N ASP A 23 -18.84 9.56 -11.51
CA ASP A 23 -18.19 10.79 -11.02
C ASP A 23 -17.05 10.55 -10.02
N GLY A 24 -16.71 9.30 -9.75
CA GLY A 24 -15.68 8.91 -8.79
C GLY A 24 -16.15 8.85 -7.34
N THR A 25 -17.41 9.18 -7.05
CA THR A 25 -17.97 9.11 -5.69
C THR A 25 -18.18 7.66 -5.26
N ILE A 26 -17.67 7.29 -4.11
CA ILE A 26 -17.88 5.96 -3.51
C ILE A 26 -19.19 5.98 -2.74
N THR A 27 -20.18 5.25 -3.24
CA THR A 27 -21.47 5.07 -2.56
C THR A 27 -21.34 3.93 -1.57
N TYR A 28 -21.51 4.25 -0.32
CA TYR A 28 -21.42 3.29 0.76
C TYR A 28 -22.79 3.13 1.41
N THR A 29 -23.27 1.90 1.48
CA THR A 29 -24.47 1.57 2.23
C THR A 29 -24.06 0.90 3.53
N ASP A 30 -24.29 1.56 4.67
CA ASP A 30 -24.36 0.85 5.95
C ASP A 30 -25.59 -0.05 5.86
N ASP A 31 -25.36 -1.35 5.80
CA ASP A 31 -26.49 -2.23 6.03
C ASP A 31 -26.83 -2.16 7.53
N SER A 32 -28.11 -2.05 7.82
CA SER A 32 -28.66 -1.99 9.17
C SER A 32 -28.41 -3.27 10.00
N SER A 33 -27.72 -4.26 9.44
CA SER A 33 -27.33 -5.50 10.08
C SER A 33 -26.00 -5.40 10.88
N GLY A 34 -25.35 -4.23 10.84
CA GLY A 34 -24.09 -4.01 11.53
C GLY A 34 -22.87 -4.67 10.84
N ALA A 35 -23.05 -5.30 9.69
CA ALA A 35 -21.95 -5.72 8.84
C ALA A 35 -21.44 -4.49 8.08
N SER A 36 -20.43 -3.84 8.64
CA SER A 36 -19.70 -2.77 7.97
C SER A 36 -19.21 -3.27 6.60
N THR A 37 -19.81 -2.80 5.52
CA THR A 37 -19.33 -3.05 4.16
C THR A 37 -18.05 -2.26 3.93
N ALA A 38 -16.97 -2.64 4.63
CA ALA A 38 -15.67 -2.07 4.40
C ALA A 38 -15.16 -2.55 3.04
N CYS A 39 -14.94 -1.64 2.12
CA CYS A 39 -14.28 -1.93 0.86
C CYS A 39 -12.78 -1.59 0.93
N ASN A 40 -11.98 -2.24 0.10
CA ASN A 40 -10.56 -1.96 -0.04
C ASN A 40 -10.36 -0.77 -1.00
N LEU A 41 -9.79 0.30 -0.47
CA LEU A 41 -9.38 1.46 -1.28
C LEU A 41 -8.07 1.18 -2.00
N THR A 42 -8.03 1.52 -3.29
CA THR A 42 -6.77 1.64 -4.02
C THR A 42 -6.16 3.00 -3.72
N PRO A 43 -4.92 3.07 -3.22
CA PRO A 43 -4.23 4.34 -3.02
C PRO A 43 -4.07 5.11 -4.33
N ASP A 44 -4.13 6.43 -4.28
CA ASP A 44 -3.82 7.29 -5.43
C ASP A 44 -2.32 7.29 -5.72
N SER A 45 -1.51 7.13 -4.67
CA SER A 45 -0.08 6.90 -4.80
C SER A 45 0.48 6.06 -3.64
N MET A 46 1.58 5.38 -3.92
CA MET A 46 2.39 4.65 -2.94
C MET A 46 3.81 5.19 -2.98
N THR A 47 4.42 5.36 -1.83
CA THR A 47 5.82 5.77 -1.69
C THR A 47 6.61 4.67 -1.01
N ILE A 48 7.68 4.23 -1.65
CA ILE A 48 8.64 3.28 -1.10
C ILE A 48 10.01 3.94 -0.95
N ILE A 49 10.80 3.48 0.00
CA ILE A 49 12.21 3.86 0.12
C ILE A 49 13.03 2.67 -0.34
N LEU A 50 13.70 2.83 -1.47
CA LEU A 50 14.47 1.81 -2.15
C LEU A 50 15.93 1.87 -1.70
N HIS A 51 16.47 0.76 -1.23
CA HIS A 51 17.86 0.64 -0.80
C HIS A 51 18.74 -0.15 -1.77
N PHE A 52 18.15 -1.15 -2.45
CA PHE A 52 18.94 -2.02 -3.33
C PHE A 52 18.05 -2.67 -4.38
N ILE A 53 18.59 -2.79 -5.59
CA ILE A 53 18.10 -3.70 -6.64
C ILE A 53 19.31 -4.42 -7.20
N GLY A 54 19.21 -5.73 -7.40
CA GLY A 54 20.28 -6.52 -8.00
C GLY A 54 19.80 -7.78 -8.69
N LEU A 55 20.61 -8.26 -9.62
CA LEU A 55 20.46 -9.55 -10.29
C LEU A 55 21.45 -10.54 -9.66
N CYS A 56 20.97 -11.72 -9.29
CA CYS A 56 21.69 -12.66 -8.46
C CYS A 56 21.94 -13.97 -9.20
N THR A 57 23.16 -14.50 -9.08
CA THR A 57 23.56 -15.79 -9.65
C THR A 57 23.23 -16.98 -8.75
N SER A 58 22.88 -16.72 -7.49
CA SER A 58 22.43 -17.70 -6.50
C SER A 58 21.32 -17.12 -5.65
N GLU A 59 20.65 -17.95 -4.87
CA GLU A 59 19.55 -17.53 -3.99
C GLU A 59 20.00 -16.45 -3.00
N PRO A 60 19.41 -15.24 -3.06
CA PRO A 60 19.75 -14.15 -2.16
C PRO A 60 19.07 -14.33 -0.80
N THR A 61 19.78 -13.96 0.25
CA THR A 61 19.29 -13.83 1.62
C THR A 61 19.67 -12.45 2.15
N ILE A 62 19.12 -12.04 3.29
CA ILE A 62 19.50 -10.78 3.95
C ILE A 62 21.01 -10.74 4.25
N ALA A 63 21.61 -11.90 4.53
CA ALA A 63 23.03 -11.99 4.87
C ALA A 63 23.97 -11.93 3.67
N ASN A 64 23.53 -12.44 2.49
CA ASN A 64 24.43 -12.64 1.35
C ASN A 64 24.06 -11.83 0.09
N PHE A 65 22.93 -11.09 0.05
CA PHE A 65 22.47 -10.46 -1.20
C PHE A 65 23.51 -9.52 -1.84
N ARG A 66 24.37 -8.88 -1.03
CA ARG A 66 25.42 -7.99 -1.54
C ARG A 66 26.57 -8.74 -2.23
N THR A 67 26.77 -10.02 -1.93
CA THR A 67 27.80 -10.87 -2.54
C THR A 67 27.23 -11.80 -3.61
N ALA A 68 25.97 -12.22 -3.46
CA ALA A 68 25.29 -13.09 -4.41
C ALA A 68 24.72 -12.33 -5.63
N CYS A 69 24.58 -11.01 -5.54
CA CYS A 69 23.93 -10.19 -6.56
C CYS A 69 24.83 -9.10 -7.11
N SER A 70 24.81 -8.93 -8.42
CA SER A 70 25.33 -7.73 -9.09
C SER A 70 24.36 -6.58 -8.85
N SER A 71 24.86 -5.49 -8.26
CA SER A 71 24.03 -4.33 -7.93
C SER A 71 23.66 -3.56 -9.19
N LEU A 72 22.40 -3.31 -9.40
CA LEU A 72 21.86 -2.39 -10.39
C LEU A 72 21.56 -1.02 -9.77
N PHE A 73 21.22 -1.02 -8.48
CA PHE A 73 21.01 0.17 -7.67
C PHE A 73 21.42 -0.11 -6.23
N SER A 74 22.06 0.85 -5.58
CA SER A 74 22.40 0.76 -4.16
C SER A 74 22.44 2.15 -3.52
N SER A 75 21.72 2.30 -2.40
CA SER A 75 21.71 3.52 -1.59
C SER A 75 21.74 3.15 -0.12
N SER A 76 22.70 3.69 0.63
CA SER A 76 22.80 3.45 2.09
C SER A 76 21.68 4.16 2.87
N THR A 77 21.28 5.33 2.43
CA THR A 77 20.21 6.13 3.05
C THR A 77 18.82 5.78 2.53
N GLY A 78 18.76 5.10 1.38
CA GLY A 78 17.55 4.85 0.63
C GLY A 78 17.17 6.03 -0.28
N GLU A 79 16.43 5.74 -1.33
CA GLU A 79 15.86 6.71 -2.26
C GLU A 79 14.35 6.58 -2.29
N SER A 80 13.64 7.70 -2.08
CA SER A 80 12.19 7.74 -2.13
C SER A 80 11.68 7.63 -3.56
N LYS A 81 10.83 6.65 -3.83
CA LYS A 81 10.18 6.44 -5.12
C LYS A 81 8.67 6.49 -4.94
N LYS A 82 8.02 7.40 -5.66
CA LYS A 82 6.56 7.53 -5.69
C LYS A 82 5.99 6.78 -6.87
N ILE A 83 5.03 5.91 -6.62
CA ILE A 83 4.32 5.10 -7.60
C ILE A 83 2.87 5.56 -7.60
N THR A 84 2.32 5.87 -8.77
CA THR A 84 0.90 6.25 -8.92
C THR A 84 0.16 5.19 -9.71
N THR A 85 -1.17 5.23 -9.70
CA THR A 85 -2.00 4.29 -10.46
C THR A 85 -1.90 4.49 -11.98
N THR A 86 -1.41 5.66 -12.41
CA THR A 86 -1.37 6.06 -13.83
C THR A 86 0.05 6.11 -14.41
N SER A 87 1.07 5.95 -13.59
CA SER A 87 2.47 6.00 -14.03
C SER A 87 3.28 4.85 -13.46
N SER A 88 4.12 4.25 -14.29
CA SER A 88 5.20 3.38 -13.83
C SER A 88 6.30 4.24 -13.20
N ALA A 89 6.77 3.87 -12.02
CA ALA A 89 7.94 4.50 -11.42
C ALA A 89 9.19 4.00 -12.12
N ASN A 90 10.03 4.93 -12.58
CA ASN A 90 11.39 4.58 -12.96
C ASN A 90 12.18 4.34 -11.66
N LEU A 91 12.42 3.08 -11.34
CA LEU A 91 13.16 2.69 -10.13
C LEU A 91 14.66 2.88 -10.28
N MET A 92 15.17 2.90 -11.51
CA MET A 92 16.59 2.97 -11.81
C MET A 92 16.79 3.81 -13.07
N ASN A 93 17.86 4.62 -13.10
CA ASN A 93 18.30 5.35 -14.29
C ASN A 93 19.60 4.71 -14.79
N ASP A 94 19.77 4.65 -16.10
CA ASP A 94 21.04 4.32 -16.80
C ASP A 94 21.71 3.04 -16.28
N VAL A 95 20.94 1.95 -16.16
CA VAL A 95 21.46 0.68 -15.65
C VAL A 95 22.17 -0.10 -16.76
N THR A 96 23.45 -0.38 -16.54
CA THR A 96 24.19 -1.34 -17.37
C THR A 96 24.13 -2.72 -16.72
N ILE A 97 23.50 -3.67 -17.41
CA ILE A 97 23.49 -5.07 -16.97
C ILE A 97 24.69 -5.77 -17.57
N THR A 98 25.57 -6.29 -16.72
CA THR A 98 26.67 -7.15 -17.15
C THR A 98 26.11 -8.47 -17.66
N GLU A 99 26.60 -8.95 -18.77
CA GLU A 99 26.20 -10.25 -19.30
C GLU A 99 26.50 -11.36 -18.28
N GLY A 100 25.52 -12.25 -18.07
CA GLY A 100 25.64 -13.31 -17.07
C GLY A 100 24.38 -14.15 -16.96
N ASN A 101 24.50 -15.28 -16.27
CA ASN A 101 23.36 -16.15 -15.97
C ASN A 101 22.79 -15.80 -14.58
N TYR A 102 21.70 -15.04 -14.57
CA TYR A 102 21.01 -14.60 -13.35
C TYR A 102 19.75 -15.45 -13.15
N THR A 103 19.69 -16.08 -12.01
CA THR A 103 18.56 -16.96 -11.63
C THR A 103 17.56 -16.30 -10.70
N HIS A 104 17.95 -15.17 -10.08
CA HIS A 104 17.13 -14.44 -9.10
C HIS A 104 17.27 -12.93 -9.25
N ALA A 105 16.28 -12.21 -8.74
CA ALA A 105 16.39 -10.78 -8.50
C ALA A 105 16.19 -10.49 -7.00
N ALA A 106 16.87 -9.47 -6.50
CA ALA A 106 16.73 -8.99 -5.13
C ALA A 106 16.35 -7.51 -5.12
N ILE A 107 15.34 -7.18 -4.33
CA ILE A 107 14.93 -5.80 -4.07
C ILE A 107 14.89 -5.61 -2.56
N LEU A 108 15.61 -4.59 -2.06
CA LEU A 108 15.57 -4.19 -0.67
C LEU A 108 14.88 -2.83 -0.56
N ILE A 109 13.77 -2.81 0.14
CA ILE A 109 13.04 -1.59 0.48
C ILE A 109 12.97 -1.42 2.00
N LYS A 110 12.82 -0.18 2.45
CA LYS A 110 12.51 0.07 3.85
C LYS A 110 11.16 -0.56 4.19
N ASN A 111 11.01 -1.05 5.41
CA ASN A 111 9.76 -1.66 5.88
C ASN A 111 8.60 -0.67 6.09
N ASN A 112 8.80 0.60 5.78
CA ASN A 112 7.80 1.65 5.82
C ASN A 112 7.32 1.93 4.41
N ILE A 113 6.00 1.82 4.18
CA ILE A 113 5.37 2.14 2.90
C ILE A 113 4.42 3.29 3.13
N GLY A 114 4.58 4.36 2.37
CA GLY A 114 3.69 5.50 2.38
C GLY A 114 2.53 5.32 1.41
N PHE A 115 1.34 5.76 1.80
CA PHE A 115 0.14 5.77 0.96
C PHE A 115 -0.49 7.15 0.98
N SER A 116 -0.95 7.64 -0.16
CA SER A 116 -1.76 8.83 -0.24
C SER A 116 -3.10 8.48 -0.90
N VAL A 117 -4.17 8.91 -0.27
CA VAL A 117 -5.55 8.64 -0.71
C VAL A 117 -6.37 9.90 -0.58
N LYS A 118 -7.16 10.21 -1.60
CA LYS A 118 -8.22 11.21 -1.57
C LYS A 118 -9.44 10.63 -2.26
N LYS A 119 -10.56 10.53 -1.55
CA LYS A 119 -11.79 9.95 -2.10
C LYS A 119 -13.00 10.75 -1.65
N LYS A 120 -13.98 10.82 -2.54
CA LYS A 120 -15.31 11.33 -2.23
C LYS A 120 -16.24 10.17 -1.87
N PHE A 121 -17.05 10.37 -0.83
CA PHE A 121 -17.99 9.38 -0.31
C PHE A 121 -19.41 9.93 -0.29
N SER A 122 -20.38 9.05 -0.47
CA SER A 122 -21.79 9.33 -0.20
C SER A 122 -22.39 8.12 0.54
N PRO A 123 -22.94 8.31 1.74
CA PRO A 123 -23.01 9.54 2.53
C PRO A 123 -21.65 10.01 3.07
N ALA A 124 -21.61 11.21 3.66
CA ALA A 124 -20.43 11.78 4.32
C ALA A 124 -19.85 10.83 5.38
N ARG A 125 -18.54 10.92 5.60
CA ARG A 125 -17.78 10.10 6.54
C ARG A 125 -17.14 10.93 7.64
N SER A 126 -16.90 10.27 8.77
CA SER A 126 -16.07 10.83 9.83
C SER A 126 -14.66 10.27 9.69
N GLY A 127 -13.66 11.17 9.60
CA GLY A 127 -12.26 10.84 9.74
C GLY A 127 -11.82 10.82 11.22
N LYS A 128 -10.53 10.74 11.46
CA LYS A 128 -9.94 10.98 12.78
C LYS A 128 -10.23 12.40 13.24
N THR A 129 -10.18 13.33 12.29
CA THR A 129 -10.61 14.73 12.44
C THR A 129 -11.61 15.06 11.34
N GLY A 130 -12.68 15.79 11.70
CA GLY A 130 -13.69 16.26 10.77
C GLY A 130 -14.66 15.20 10.25
N THR A 131 -15.69 15.69 9.59
CA THR A 131 -16.74 14.91 8.93
C THR A 131 -17.11 15.57 7.62
N GLY A 132 -17.25 14.82 6.54
CA GLY A 132 -17.63 15.34 5.25
C GLY A 132 -17.63 14.29 4.15
N GLU A 133 -17.92 14.71 2.93
CA GLU A 133 -17.94 13.83 1.77
C GLU A 133 -16.52 13.53 1.26
N TRP A 134 -15.58 14.44 1.41
CA TRP A 134 -14.20 14.22 1.03
C TRP A 134 -13.37 13.74 2.19
N CYS A 135 -12.62 12.66 1.98
CA CYS A 135 -11.72 12.11 2.99
C CYS A 135 -10.34 11.85 2.38
N TRP A 136 -9.28 12.15 3.16
CA TRP A 136 -7.90 12.07 2.69
C TRP A 136 -6.91 11.70 3.78
N THR A 137 -5.69 11.33 3.36
CA THR A 137 -4.56 11.05 4.24
C THR A 137 -3.82 12.33 4.62
N LEU A 138 -3.26 12.34 5.83
CA LEU A 138 -2.38 13.41 6.33
C LEU A 138 -0.94 12.92 6.49
N ASP A 139 0.01 13.86 6.39
CA ASP A 139 1.40 13.60 6.69
C ASP A 139 1.61 13.31 8.19
N GLY A 140 2.61 12.49 8.49
CA GLY A 140 2.99 12.15 9.85
C GLY A 140 2.10 11.13 10.55
N GLU A 141 1.01 10.72 9.95
CA GLU A 141 0.20 9.62 10.47
C GLU A 141 0.88 8.28 10.15
N THR A 142 0.97 7.42 11.15
CA THR A 142 1.66 6.13 11.04
C THR A 142 0.81 5.00 11.60
N THR A 143 0.75 3.89 10.90
CA THR A 143 0.10 2.67 11.38
C THR A 143 1.07 1.49 11.29
N THR A 144 1.12 0.66 12.33
CA THR A 144 1.88 -0.60 12.28
C THR A 144 0.98 -1.70 11.72
N VAL A 145 1.43 -2.36 10.65
CA VAL A 145 0.70 -3.47 10.05
C VAL A 145 0.87 -4.72 10.91
N GLY A 146 -0.21 -5.47 11.07
CA GLY A 146 -0.27 -6.63 11.97
C GLY A 146 -1.17 -6.39 13.18
N LEU A 147 -1.63 -5.17 13.37
CA LEU A 147 -2.60 -4.81 14.39
C LEU A 147 -4.02 -5.27 13.99
N SER A 148 -4.89 -5.36 14.98
CA SER A 148 -6.27 -5.79 14.83
C SER A 148 -7.05 -4.93 13.81
N PHE A 149 -8.14 -5.47 13.31
CA PHE A 149 -9.01 -4.85 12.31
C PHE A 149 -9.46 -3.42 12.66
N ALA A 150 -9.75 -3.15 13.95
CA ALA A 150 -10.16 -1.85 14.45
C ALA A 150 -9.11 -0.76 14.25
N GLN A 151 -7.84 -1.13 14.13
CA GLN A 151 -6.73 -0.19 13.96
C GLN A 151 -6.42 0.12 12.49
N ARG A 152 -7.01 -0.61 11.55
CA ARG A 152 -6.85 -0.40 10.10
C ARG A 152 -7.80 0.67 9.55
N SER A 153 -8.82 1.06 10.32
CA SER A 153 -9.81 2.08 9.93
C SER A 153 -9.28 3.52 10.01
N THR A 154 -8.05 3.71 10.50
CA THR A 154 -7.47 5.05 10.74
C THR A 154 -6.62 5.59 9.58
N TRP A 155 -6.69 5.00 8.40
CA TRP A 155 -5.90 5.45 7.24
C TRP A 155 -6.41 6.76 6.65
N ILE A 156 -7.70 7.00 6.76
CA ILE A 156 -8.30 8.27 6.36
C ILE A 156 -8.29 9.16 7.59
N ALA A 157 -7.35 10.09 7.62
CA ALA A 157 -7.12 10.89 8.80
C ALA A 157 -8.08 12.05 8.91
N GLU A 158 -8.50 12.65 7.81
CA GLU A 158 -9.36 13.82 7.81
C GLU A 158 -10.49 13.70 6.80
N CYS A 159 -11.68 14.24 7.17
CA CYS A 159 -12.81 14.38 6.25
C CYS A 159 -13.38 15.80 6.35
N GLY A 160 -13.83 16.34 5.21
CA GLY A 160 -14.42 17.66 5.08
C GLY A 160 -15.46 17.75 3.97
N ALA A 161 -16.19 18.86 3.94
CA ALA A 161 -17.22 19.12 2.91
C ALA A 161 -16.57 19.40 1.55
N ASP A 162 -15.41 20.06 1.54
CA ASP A 162 -14.73 20.50 0.34
C ASP A 162 -13.60 19.54 -0.04
N GLU A 163 -13.31 19.48 -1.35
CA GLU A 163 -12.16 18.72 -1.85
C GLU A 163 -10.85 19.34 -1.36
N PRO A 164 -9.96 18.55 -0.71
CA PRO A 164 -8.68 19.06 -0.24
C PRO A 164 -7.79 19.46 -1.41
N THR A 165 -7.12 20.60 -1.30
CA THR A 165 -6.11 21.07 -2.26
C THR A 165 -4.79 20.33 -2.12
N THR A 166 -4.50 19.80 -0.92
CA THR A 166 -3.30 19.02 -0.59
C THR A 166 -3.68 17.77 0.19
N ILE A 167 -2.96 16.71 -0.06
CA ILE A 167 -3.09 15.45 0.68
C ILE A 167 -1.73 15.03 1.20
N GLY A 168 -1.71 14.43 2.37
CA GLY A 168 -0.50 13.92 2.98
C GLY A 168 -0.23 12.44 2.66
N THR A 169 0.88 11.95 3.17
CA THR A 169 1.29 10.54 3.06
C THR A 169 1.17 9.87 4.41
N HIS A 170 0.26 8.92 4.50
CA HIS A 170 0.15 8.02 5.64
C HIS A 170 1.20 6.92 5.53
N THR A 171 1.94 6.64 6.59
CA THR A 171 3.00 5.62 6.60
C THR A 171 2.54 4.36 7.30
N ALA A 172 2.58 3.24 6.60
CA ALA A 172 2.37 1.92 7.17
C ALA A 172 3.70 1.23 7.41
N ASN A 173 3.98 0.89 8.67
CA ASN A 173 5.13 0.09 9.04
C ASN A 173 4.79 -1.38 8.82
N GLN A 174 5.54 -2.04 7.96
CA GLN A 174 5.46 -3.48 7.73
C GLN A 174 6.48 -4.20 8.61
N ASN A 175 6.16 -5.39 9.10
CA ASN A 175 7.21 -6.27 9.59
C ASN A 175 8.14 -6.57 8.42
N ALA A 176 9.45 -6.49 8.66
CA ALA A 176 10.45 -6.71 7.61
C ALA A 176 10.23 -8.09 6.97
N VAL A 177 9.84 -8.08 5.71
CA VAL A 177 9.70 -9.30 4.90
C VAL A 177 10.71 -9.19 3.77
N PHE A 178 11.63 -10.14 3.73
CA PHE A 178 12.49 -10.32 2.57
C PHE A 178 11.67 -11.03 1.50
N SER A 179 11.32 -10.31 0.44
CA SER A 179 10.62 -10.89 -0.71
C SER A 179 11.64 -11.21 -1.80
N ARG A 180 11.55 -12.44 -2.31
CA ARG A 180 12.34 -12.94 -3.43
C ARG A 180 11.38 -13.32 -4.57
N ALA A 181 11.78 -13.03 -5.81
CA ALA A 181 11.19 -13.63 -6.99
C ALA A 181 12.16 -14.68 -7.52
N SER A 182 11.69 -15.90 -7.69
CA SER A 182 12.37 -16.95 -8.43
C SER A 182 11.81 -16.98 -9.85
N GLY A 183 12.67 -16.96 -10.85
CA GLY A 183 12.34 -17.20 -12.25
C GLY A 183 12.16 -18.67 -12.55
#